data_3b0de51ba2287c608d397e9dabf789a7
#
_entry.id   3b0de51ba2287c608d397e9dabf789a7
#
_cell.length_a   1.000
_cell.length_b   1.000
_cell.length_c   1.000
_cell.angle_alpha   90.00
_cell.angle_beta   90.00
_cell.angle_gamma   90.00
#
_symmetry.space_group_name_H-M   'P 1'
#
loop_
_entity.id
_entity.type
_entity.pdbx_description
1 polymer ?
#
loop_
_entity_poly.entity_id
_entity_poly.type
_entity_poly.pdbx_seq_one_letter_code
_entity_poly.pdbx_strand_id
1 'polypeptide(L)'
;MKKTLPILGMIACSCITHAQSLEHAKLSIHKNNIKVWTYQQQSSPVFLYKAETTFNVPLEKAAALILDVDHAGKWVPFVGSVKVLSRDDQKGEFLLYMVLDFPFPLKDRDLVVKGKMSKDAQGIISIQNTAIEGGYPLNPDYVRIQDYEGDWTFQKLGNHKVKVSTYGYANPEGSIPLSFVNMFVQQQPYQMLQKMKIELSKSGSYKALPEILR
;
A
#
# COMPACT_ATOMS: atom_id res chain seq x y z
N MET A 1 48.48 35.96 9.41
CA MET A 1 47.83 34.75 9.94
C MET A 1 46.36 34.78 9.50
N LYS A 2 46.01 34.07 8.44
CA LYS A 2 44.64 33.98 7.92
C LYS A 2 43.97 32.75 8.53
N LYS A 3 42.91 32.95 9.31
CA LYS A 3 42.10 31.89 9.88
C LYS A 3 41.09 31.45 8.83
N THR A 4 41.20 30.23 8.35
CA THR A 4 40.22 29.56 7.52
C THR A 4 39.15 28.92 8.42
N LEU A 5 37.89 29.31 8.23
CA LEU A 5 36.72 28.76 8.89
C LEU A 5 36.25 27.54 8.07
N PRO A 6 35.99 26.37 8.68
CA PRO A 6 35.42 25.25 7.95
C PRO A 6 33.94 25.47 7.66
N ILE A 7 33.55 25.40 6.39
CA ILE A 7 32.15 25.37 5.96
C ILE A 7 31.60 23.98 6.31
N LEU A 8 30.73 23.94 7.30
CA LEU A 8 29.97 22.74 7.66
C LEU A 8 28.87 22.54 6.60
N GLY A 9 29.12 21.63 5.68
CA GLY A 9 28.14 21.25 4.66
C GLY A 9 26.95 20.54 5.31
N MET A 10 25.84 21.23 5.38
CA MET A 10 24.55 20.65 5.72
C MET A 10 24.10 19.76 4.56
N ILE A 11 24.27 18.45 4.71
CA ILE A 11 23.64 17.47 3.81
C ILE A 11 22.14 17.49 4.13
N ALA A 12 21.40 18.26 3.35
CA ALA A 12 19.95 18.18 3.33
C ALA A 12 19.58 16.81 2.76
N CYS A 13 19.21 15.89 3.64
CA CYS A 13 18.57 14.64 3.27
C CYS A 13 17.22 15.00 2.64
N SER A 14 17.17 15.09 1.33
CA SER A 14 15.95 15.29 0.56
C SER A 14 15.10 14.05 0.73
N CYS A 15 14.25 14.03 1.75
CA CYS A 15 13.07 13.18 1.76
C CYS A 15 12.23 13.64 0.56
N ILE A 16 12.36 12.96 -0.58
CA ILE A 16 11.45 13.09 -1.69
C ILE A 16 10.13 12.48 -1.19
N THR A 17 9.36 13.31 -0.52
CA THR A 17 7.96 13.01 -0.24
C THR A 17 7.27 12.87 -1.58
N HIS A 18 6.67 11.73 -1.87
CA HIS A 18 5.76 11.50 -3.00
C HIS A 18 4.47 12.37 -2.89
N ALA A 19 4.65 13.65 -2.55
CA ALA A 19 3.67 14.69 -2.73
C ALA A 19 3.75 15.24 -4.16
N GLN A 20 4.00 14.36 -5.15
CA GLN A 20 3.89 14.75 -6.55
C GLN A 20 2.42 15.04 -6.83
N SER A 21 2.18 16.31 -6.97
CA SER A 21 0.96 17.04 -7.37
C SER A 21 -0.21 16.14 -7.81
N LEU A 22 -1.19 16.02 -6.93
CA LEU A 22 -2.56 15.59 -7.28
C LEU A 22 -3.25 16.61 -8.20
N GLU A 23 -2.50 17.45 -8.92
CA GLU A 23 -3.03 18.57 -9.72
C GLU A 23 -4.02 18.15 -10.81
N HIS A 24 -4.06 16.87 -11.16
CA HIS A 24 -4.99 16.32 -12.14
C HIS A 24 -5.74 15.08 -11.64
N ALA A 25 -5.84 14.88 -10.32
CA ALA A 25 -6.56 13.75 -9.76
C ALA A 25 -8.08 13.90 -9.99
N LYS A 26 -8.68 12.95 -10.67
CA LYS A 26 -10.12 12.86 -10.88
C LYS A 26 -10.76 12.07 -9.74
N LEU A 27 -11.73 12.67 -9.05
CA LEU A 27 -12.57 11.92 -8.11
C LEU A 27 -13.44 10.93 -8.90
N SER A 28 -13.09 9.65 -8.83
CA SER A 28 -13.72 8.58 -9.62
C SER A 28 -14.85 7.91 -8.87
N ILE A 29 -14.73 7.77 -7.54
CA ILE A 29 -15.77 7.20 -6.69
C ILE A 29 -15.90 8.05 -5.41
N HIS A 30 -17.15 8.36 -5.02
CA HIS A 30 -17.49 8.91 -3.72
C HIS A 30 -18.78 8.26 -3.22
N LYS A 31 -18.62 7.19 -2.45
CA LYS A 31 -19.75 6.38 -1.95
C LYS A 31 -19.39 5.73 -0.63
N ASN A 32 -20.37 5.58 0.29
CA ASN A 32 -20.21 4.89 1.57
C ASN A 32 -19.05 5.46 2.45
N ASN A 33 -18.84 6.77 2.40
CA ASN A 33 -17.73 7.46 3.07
C ASN A 33 -16.34 7.04 2.55
N ILE A 34 -16.28 6.45 1.35
CA ILE A 34 -15.04 6.10 0.65
C ILE A 34 -14.91 7.02 -0.55
N LYS A 35 -13.74 7.64 -0.69
CA LYS A 35 -13.36 8.44 -1.85
C LYS A 35 -12.22 7.74 -2.57
N VAL A 36 -12.31 7.66 -3.88
CA VAL A 36 -11.25 7.15 -4.75
C VAL A 36 -10.96 8.20 -5.81
N TRP A 37 -9.72 8.62 -5.89
CA TRP A 37 -9.21 9.45 -6.98
C TRP A 37 -8.32 8.60 -7.86
N THR A 38 -8.38 8.87 -9.15
CA THR A 38 -7.46 8.30 -10.13
C THR A 38 -6.72 9.41 -10.85
N TYR A 39 -5.50 9.15 -11.21
CA TYR A 39 -4.67 10.06 -11.97
C TYR A 39 -3.70 9.28 -12.84
N GLN A 40 -3.25 9.90 -13.91
CA GLN A 40 -2.33 9.30 -14.88
C GLN A 40 -1.00 10.05 -14.82
N GLN A 41 0.08 9.31 -14.70
CA GLN A 41 1.41 9.87 -14.88
C GLN A 41 1.71 10.05 -16.37
N GLN A 42 2.49 11.07 -16.72
CA GLN A 42 2.90 11.30 -18.10
C GLN A 42 3.71 10.14 -18.69
N SER A 43 4.39 9.38 -17.83
CA SER A 43 5.26 8.26 -18.20
C SER A 43 4.55 6.91 -18.31
N SER A 44 3.28 6.80 -17.91
CA SER A 44 2.55 5.52 -17.89
C SER A 44 1.11 5.66 -18.37
N PRO A 45 0.61 4.76 -19.23
CA PRO A 45 -0.80 4.70 -19.57
C PRO A 45 -1.68 4.12 -18.46
N VAL A 46 -1.10 3.49 -17.45
CA VAL A 46 -1.80 2.92 -16.31
C VAL A 46 -2.08 4.01 -15.28
N PHE A 47 -3.31 4.04 -14.78
CA PHE A 47 -3.71 4.97 -13.73
C PHE A 47 -3.10 4.58 -12.39
N LEU A 48 -2.86 5.61 -11.58
CA LEU A 48 -2.62 5.48 -10.17
C LEU A 48 -3.91 5.76 -9.42
N TYR A 49 -4.04 5.24 -8.22
CA TYR A 49 -5.16 5.60 -7.35
C TYR A 49 -4.68 6.14 -6.01
N LYS A 50 -5.51 6.98 -5.44
CA LYS A 50 -5.53 7.29 -4.02
C LYS A 50 -6.95 7.00 -3.52
N ALA A 51 -7.06 6.30 -2.41
CA ALA A 51 -8.35 6.11 -1.77
C ALA A 51 -8.27 6.47 -0.29
N GLU A 52 -9.35 7.01 0.26
CA GLU A 52 -9.42 7.35 1.67
C GLU A 52 -10.81 7.11 2.25
N THR A 53 -10.83 6.80 3.53
CA THR A 53 -12.05 6.68 4.34
C THR A 53 -11.75 6.92 5.81
N THR A 54 -12.78 6.95 6.61
CA THR A 54 -12.69 7.01 8.07
C THR A 54 -13.42 5.82 8.69
N PHE A 55 -12.76 5.14 9.62
CA PHE A 55 -13.35 4.06 10.40
C PHE A 55 -13.53 4.45 11.86
N ASN A 56 -14.59 3.94 12.50
CA ASN A 56 -14.86 4.14 13.93
C ASN A 56 -14.22 3.00 14.74
N VAL A 57 -12.92 2.90 14.67
CA VAL A 57 -12.09 1.93 15.42
C VAL A 57 -10.79 2.59 15.85
N PRO A 58 -10.06 2.06 16.86
CA PRO A 58 -8.72 2.51 17.18
C PRO A 58 -7.77 2.38 15.99
N LEU A 59 -6.80 3.30 15.88
CA LEU A 59 -5.78 3.29 14.83
C LEU A 59 -5.03 1.95 14.82
N GLU A 60 -4.71 1.44 16.00
CA GLU A 60 -3.96 0.21 16.21
C GLU A 60 -4.69 -1.00 15.59
N LYS A 61 -6.03 -1.06 15.71
CA LYS A 61 -6.84 -2.12 15.12
C LYS A 61 -6.79 -2.08 13.60
N ALA A 62 -6.88 -0.88 13.02
CA ALA A 62 -6.85 -0.71 11.56
C ALA A 62 -5.47 -1.05 10.97
N ALA A 63 -4.39 -0.60 11.60
CA ALA A 63 -3.03 -0.92 11.17
C ALA A 63 -2.72 -2.41 11.33
N ALA A 64 -3.14 -3.02 12.45
CA ALA A 64 -2.92 -4.44 12.71
C ALA A 64 -3.62 -5.35 11.68
N LEU A 65 -4.78 -4.96 11.16
CA LEU A 65 -5.46 -5.71 10.09
C LEU A 65 -4.61 -5.76 8.81
N ILE A 66 -3.97 -4.66 8.43
CA ILE A 66 -3.09 -4.63 7.24
C ILE A 66 -1.82 -5.47 7.47
N LEU A 67 -1.31 -5.49 8.68
CA LEU A 67 -0.11 -6.26 9.04
C LEU A 67 -0.39 -7.76 9.26
N ASP A 68 -1.66 -8.17 9.30
CA ASP A 68 -2.10 -9.58 9.37
C ASP A 68 -2.16 -10.18 7.97
N VAL A 69 -0.98 -10.28 7.35
CA VAL A 69 -0.83 -10.70 5.94
C VAL A 69 -1.26 -12.15 5.71
N ASP A 70 -1.22 -13.01 6.73
CA ASP A 70 -1.68 -14.41 6.65
C ASP A 70 -3.18 -14.51 6.35
N HIS A 71 -3.93 -13.48 6.68
CA HIS A 71 -5.38 -13.40 6.44
C HIS A 71 -5.75 -12.45 5.28
N ALA A 72 -4.77 -11.88 4.57
CA ALA A 72 -5.02 -10.92 3.51
C ALA A 72 -5.94 -11.48 2.40
N GLY A 73 -5.76 -12.73 1.97
CA GLY A 73 -6.60 -13.37 0.97
C GLY A 73 -8.08 -13.49 1.33
N LYS A 74 -8.45 -13.35 2.61
CA LYS A 74 -9.85 -13.40 3.03
C LYS A 74 -10.63 -12.12 2.76
N TRP A 75 -9.95 -10.98 2.66
CA TRP A 75 -10.61 -9.70 2.55
C TRP A 75 -10.03 -8.76 1.48
N VAL A 76 -8.75 -8.88 1.16
CA VAL A 76 -8.16 -8.08 0.07
C VAL A 76 -8.58 -8.67 -1.28
N PRO A 77 -9.25 -7.90 -2.14
CA PRO A 77 -9.65 -8.39 -3.45
C PRO A 77 -8.45 -8.87 -4.27
N PHE A 78 -8.62 -9.99 -4.94
CA PHE A 78 -7.63 -10.60 -5.83
C PHE A 78 -6.33 -11.09 -5.18
N VAL A 79 -6.19 -11.01 -3.88
CA VAL A 79 -5.07 -11.66 -3.20
C VAL A 79 -5.42 -13.13 -2.95
N GLY A 80 -4.76 -14.04 -3.68
CA GLY A 80 -4.89 -15.49 -3.51
C GLY A 80 -4.09 -15.98 -2.32
N SER A 81 -2.82 -15.60 -2.25
CA SER A 81 -1.96 -15.97 -1.13
C SER A 81 -0.85 -14.95 -0.86
N VAL A 82 -0.39 -14.94 0.39
CA VAL A 82 0.77 -14.14 0.81
C VAL A 82 1.68 -15.04 1.64
N LYS A 83 2.98 -15.02 1.34
CA LYS A 83 4.02 -15.71 2.10
C LYS A 83 5.01 -14.68 2.63
N VAL A 84 5.23 -14.67 3.94
CA VAL A 84 6.29 -13.86 4.55
C VAL A 84 7.62 -14.53 4.28
N LEU A 85 8.51 -13.87 3.53
CA LEU A 85 9.86 -14.34 3.24
C LEU A 85 10.85 -13.92 4.33
N SER A 86 10.71 -12.67 4.81
CA SER A 86 11.44 -12.16 5.96
C SER A 86 10.67 -11.04 6.63
N ARG A 87 10.92 -10.83 7.92
CA ARG A 87 10.34 -9.74 8.69
C ARG A 87 11.27 -9.34 9.84
N ASP A 88 11.54 -8.05 9.95
CA ASP A 88 12.31 -7.43 11.04
C ASP A 88 11.46 -6.32 11.69
N ASP A 89 10.78 -6.66 12.77
CA ASP A 89 9.88 -5.74 13.48
C ASP A 89 10.61 -4.59 14.18
N GLN A 90 11.92 -4.71 14.45
CA GLN A 90 12.73 -3.65 15.04
C GLN A 90 13.09 -2.59 13.99
N LYS A 91 13.41 -3.01 12.78
CA LYS A 91 13.68 -2.09 11.66
C LYS A 91 12.42 -1.66 10.93
N GLY A 92 11.29 -2.31 11.19
CA GLY A 92 10.05 -2.11 10.47
C GLY A 92 10.12 -2.55 9.00
N GLU A 93 10.90 -3.58 8.69
CA GLU A 93 11.11 -4.05 7.32
C GLU A 93 10.55 -5.46 7.14
N PHE A 94 10.02 -5.72 5.95
CA PHE A 94 9.54 -7.05 5.59
C PHE A 94 9.68 -7.33 4.11
N LEU A 95 9.71 -8.61 3.77
CA LEU A 95 9.69 -9.12 2.40
C LEU A 95 8.57 -10.14 2.29
N LEU A 96 7.70 -9.96 1.30
CA LEU A 96 6.56 -10.83 1.03
C LEU A 96 6.65 -11.37 -0.39
N TYR A 97 6.17 -12.58 -0.58
CA TYR A 97 5.78 -13.10 -1.87
C TYR A 97 4.26 -13.18 -1.93
N MET A 98 3.66 -12.59 -2.95
CA MET A 98 2.21 -12.51 -3.11
C MET A 98 1.81 -13.14 -4.44
N VAL A 99 0.67 -13.84 -4.43
CA VAL A 99 -0.01 -14.31 -5.63
C VAL A 99 -1.35 -13.60 -5.73
N LEU A 100 -1.63 -13.07 -6.91
CA LEU A 100 -2.87 -12.37 -7.24
C LEU A 100 -3.69 -13.20 -8.22
N ASP A 101 -4.90 -13.56 -7.82
CA ASP A 101 -5.85 -14.33 -8.62
C ASP A 101 -6.53 -13.42 -9.63
N PHE A 102 -6.23 -13.61 -10.91
CA PHE A 102 -6.86 -12.86 -11.99
C PHE A 102 -7.98 -13.68 -12.63
N PRO A 103 -9.06 -13.04 -13.11
CA PRO A 103 -10.16 -13.76 -13.72
C PRO A 103 -9.74 -14.41 -15.06
N PHE A 104 -10.20 -15.67 -15.27
CA PHE A 104 -10.02 -16.35 -16.56
C PHE A 104 -10.51 -15.47 -17.72
N PRO A 105 -9.82 -15.38 -18.86
CA PRO A 105 -8.68 -16.22 -19.29
C PRO A 105 -7.29 -15.65 -18.95
N LEU A 106 -7.19 -14.70 -18.06
CA LEU A 106 -5.90 -14.12 -17.68
C LEU A 106 -5.14 -15.08 -16.76
N LYS A 107 -3.82 -15.14 -16.93
CA LYS A 107 -2.96 -15.83 -15.96
C LYS A 107 -2.95 -15.06 -14.63
N ASP A 108 -2.78 -15.76 -13.54
CA ASP A 108 -2.49 -15.14 -12.26
C ASP A 108 -1.17 -14.38 -12.29
N ARG A 109 -1.02 -13.46 -11.36
CA ARG A 109 0.20 -12.67 -11.18
C ARG A 109 0.87 -13.03 -9.87
N ASP A 110 2.17 -12.88 -9.86
CA ASP A 110 2.93 -12.91 -8.62
C ASP A 110 3.85 -11.69 -8.50
N LEU A 111 4.24 -11.37 -7.28
CA LEU A 111 5.20 -10.31 -7.03
C LEU A 111 5.96 -10.56 -5.73
N VAL A 112 7.18 -10.03 -5.66
CA VAL A 112 7.95 -9.93 -4.42
C VAL A 112 7.90 -8.49 -3.96
N VAL A 113 7.39 -8.27 -2.75
CA VAL A 113 7.18 -6.95 -2.18
C VAL A 113 8.14 -6.73 -1.02
N LYS A 114 8.96 -5.69 -1.13
CA LYS A 114 9.68 -5.12 0.00
C LYS A 114 8.81 -4.06 0.64
N GLY A 115 8.58 -4.19 1.94
CA GLY A 115 7.79 -3.26 2.71
C GLY A 115 8.58 -2.61 3.83
N LYS A 116 8.18 -1.38 4.18
CA LYS A 116 8.69 -0.64 5.32
C LYS A 116 7.53 -0.01 6.09
N MET A 117 7.53 -0.22 7.39
CA MET A 117 6.57 0.40 8.31
C MET A 117 7.27 1.40 9.21
N SER A 118 6.61 2.51 9.49
CA SER A 118 7.12 3.58 10.34
C SER A 118 5.99 4.32 11.04
N LYS A 119 6.32 5.03 12.12
CA LYS A 119 5.44 5.97 12.80
C LYS A 119 6.17 7.31 12.92
N ASP A 120 5.53 8.37 12.50
CA ASP A 120 6.12 9.71 12.57
C ASP A 120 5.89 10.39 13.92
N ALA A 121 6.46 11.59 14.10
CA ALA A 121 6.31 12.39 15.31
C ALA A 121 4.87 12.86 15.57
N GLN A 122 3.99 12.85 14.57
CA GLN A 122 2.57 13.17 14.67
C GLN A 122 1.72 11.93 15.01
N GLY A 123 2.35 10.75 15.12
CA GLY A 123 1.70 9.48 15.40
C GLY A 123 1.01 8.85 14.18
N ILE A 124 1.31 9.32 12.97
CA ILE A 124 0.81 8.72 11.74
C ILE A 124 1.62 7.46 11.46
N ILE A 125 0.94 6.33 11.32
CA ILE A 125 1.56 5.09 10.87
C ILE A 125 1.53 5.04 9.35
N SER A 126 2.68 4.72 8.76
CA SER A 126 2.85 4.49 7.32
C SER A 126 3.40 3.10 7.04
N ILE A 127 2.84 2.43 6.03
CA ILE A 127 3.33 1.16 5.51
C ILE A 127 3.54 1.37 4.01
N GLN A 128 4.78 1.30 3.57
CA GLN A 128 5.19 1.49 2.18
C GLN A 128 5.57 0.16 1.57
N ASN A 129 5.11 -0.11 0.37
CA ASN A 129 5.33 -1.38 -0.32
C ASN A 129 5.77 -1.10 -1.75
N THR A 130 6.84 -1.76 -2.17
CA THR A 130 7.38 -1.65 -3.53
C THR A 130 7.75 -3.03 -4.05
N ALA A 131 7.44 -3.34 -5.31
CA ALA A 131 7.93 -4.56 -5.93
C ALA A 131 9.44 -4.51 -6.08
N ILE A 132 10.07 -5.67 -5.95
CA ILE A 132 11.50 -5.84 -6.21
C ILE A 132 11.74 -6.98 -7.19
N GLU A 133 12.81 -6.88 -7.95
CA GLU A 133 13.30 -7.99 -8.75
C GLU A 133 13.93 -9.07 -7.87
N GLY A 134 13.73 -10.34 -8.24
CA GLY A 134 14.30 -11.48 -7.51
C GLY A 134 13.61 -11.75 -6.17
N GLY A 135 14.37 -12.30 -5.22
CA GLY A 135 13.90 -12.61 -3.86
C GLY A 135 13.00 -13.85 -3.74
N TYR A 136 12.43 -14.34 -4.84
CA TYR A 136 11.66 -15.59 -4.92
C TYR A 136 11.72 -16.17 -6.34
N PRO A 137 11.80 -17.50 -6.50
CA PRO A 137 11.85 -18.13 -7.82
C PRO A 137 10.68 -17.73 -8.73
N LEU A 138 10.94 -17.65 -10.03
CA LEU A 138 9.88 -17.45 -11.02
C LEU A 138 9.02 -18.70 -11.14
N ASN A 139 7.71 -18.52 -11.25
CA ASN A 139 6.77 -19.58 -11.58
C ASN A 139 6.28 -19.37 -13.02
N PRO A 140 6.44 -20.35 -13.95
CA PRO A 140 6.04 -20.20 -15.35
C PRO A 140 4.50 -20.07 -15.53
N ASP A 141 3.72 -20.46 -14.54
CA ASP A 141 2.26 -20.36 -14.56
C ASP A 141 1.76 -18.95 -14.25
N TYR A 142 2.61 -18.11 -13.67
CA TYR A 142 2.29 -16.73 -13.28
C TYR A 142 3.00 -15.71 -14.17
N VAL A 143 2.46 -14.49 -14.19
CA VAL A 143 3.15 -13.32 -14.74
C VAL A 143 3.70 -12.51 -13.58
N ARG A 144 5.03 -12.32 -13.54
CA ARG A 144 5.71 -11.57 -12.48
C ARG A 144 5.51 -10.06 -12.67
N ILE A 145 4.84 -9.41 -11.70
CA ILE A 145 4.77 -7.94 -11.61
C ILE A 145 6.09 -7.43 -11.04
N GLN A 146 6.72 -6.50 -11.76
CA GLN A 146 7.98 -5.87 -11.38
C GLN A 146 7.82 -4.39 -11.03
N ASP A 147 6.73 -3.77 -11.47
CA ASP A 147 6.45 -2.35 -11.26
C ASP A 147 5.14 -2.21 -10.45
N TYR A 148 5.30 -2.07 -9.13
CA TYR A 148 4.21 -1.95 -8.16
C TYR A 148 4.65 -1.07 -7.00
N GLU A 149 3.74 -0.19 -6.59
CA GLU A 149 3.77 0.56 -5.34
C GLU A 149 2.42 0.44 -4.65
N GLY A 150 2.44 0.34 -3.32
CA GLY A 150 1.21 0.25 -2.55
C GLY A 150 1.41 0.72 -1.12
N ASP A 151 0.92 1.92 -0.81
CA ASP A 151 1.14 2.59 0.47
C ASP A 151 -0.13 2.68 1.29
N TRP A 152 0.04 2.63 2.59
CA TRP A 152 -1.02 2.83 3.56
C TRP A 152 -0.60 3.89 4.58
N THR A 153 -1.54 4.74 4.96
CA THR A 153 -1.37 5.67 6.07
C THR A 153 -2.56 5.61 7.01
N PHE A 154 -2.27 5.67 8.30
CA PHE A 154 -3.25 5.62 9.39
C PHE A 154 -3.06 6.84 10.27
N GLN A 155 -4.04 7.74 10.28
CA GLN A 155 -4.02 8.96 11.07
C GLN A 155 -5.12 8.91 12.14
N LYS A 156 -4.75 9.04 13.41
CA LYS A 156 -5.69 9.10 14.51
C LYS A 156 -6.50 10.41 14.44
N LEU A 157 -7.83 10.29 14.45
CA LEU A 157 -8.75 11.44 14.52
C LEU A 157 -9.45 11.55 15.88
N GLY A 158 -9.26 10.56 16.75
CA GLY A 158 -9.83 10.46 18.08
C GLY A 158 -9.59 9.07 18.66
N ASN A 159 -10.07 8.78 19.86
CA ASN A 159 -9.79 7.50 20.55
C ASN A 159 -10.31 6.27 19.78
N HIS A 160 -11.44 6.40 19.10
CA HIS A 160 -12.06 5.34 18.30
C HIS A 160 -12.33 5.80 16.87
N LYS A 161 -11.47 6.65 16.32
CA LYS A 161 -11.65 7.15 14.95
C LYS A 161 -10.30 7.29 14.27
N VAL A 162 -10.18 6.64 13.11
CA VAL A 162 -8.96 6.64 12.31
C VAL A 162 -9.29 6.99 10.86
N LYS A 163 -8.51 7.90 10.26
CA LYS A 163 -8.48 8.10 8.82
C LYS A 163 -7.49 7.11 8.24
N VAL A 164 -7.93 6.36 7.25
CA VAL A 164 -7.10 5.44 6.48
C VAL A 164 -7.02 5.96 5.06
N SER A 165 -5.81 6.08 4.55
CA SER A 165 -5.56 6.40 3.16
C SER A 165 -4.66 5.33 2.55
N THR A 166 -4.90 5.00 1.29
CA THR A 166 -4.04 4.10 0.52
C THR A 166 -3.78 4.70 -0.85
N TYR A 167 -2.60 4.47 -1.32
CA TYR A 167 -2.11 4.82 -2.63
C TYR A 167 -1.65 3.55 -3.33
N GLY A 168 -1.85 3.45 -4.62
CA GLY A 168 -1.37 2.29 -5.35
C GLY A 168 -1.16 2.55 -6.83
N TYR A 169 -0.18 1.84 -7.34
CA TYR A 169 0.15 1.70 -8.73
C TYR A 169 0.61 0.27 -8.99
N ALA A 170 0.19 -0.31 -10.10
CA ALA A 170 0.70 -1.59 -10.55
C ALA A 170 0.64 -1.66 -12.07
N ASN A 171 1.76 -1.97 -12.70
CA ASN A 171 1.76 -2.45 -14.07
C ASN A 171 1.50 -3.96 -14.02
N PRO A 172 0.32 -4.44 -14.47
CA PRO A 172 -0.02 -5.86 -14.34
C PRO A 172 0.75 -6.77 -15.29
N GLU A 173 1.61 -6.19 -16.11
CA GLU A 173 2.38 -6.88 -17.15
C GLU A 173 1.53 -7.73 -18.11
N GLY A 174 2.13 -8.12 -19.23
CA GLY A 174 1.48 -8.96 -20.23
C GLY A 174 0.38 -8.22 -21.03
N SER A 175 -0.38 -8.99 -21.81
CA SER A 175 -1.36 -8.44 -22.74
C SER A 175 -2.74 -8.31 -22.08
N ILE A 176 -2.95 -7.24 -21.32
CA ILE A 176 -4.26 -6.90 -20.74
C ILE A 176 -4.75 -5.60 -21.40
N PRO A 177 -6.00 -5.53 -21.87
CA PRO A 177 -6.55 -4.28 -22.40
C PRO A 177 -6.48 -3.17 -21.35
N LEU A 178 -5.90 -2.01 -21.71
CA LEU A 178 -5.70 -0.89 -20.81
C LEU A 178 -7.00 -0.38 -20.17
N SER A 179 -8.12 -0.43 -20.91
CA SER A 179 -9.43 -0.08 -20.37
C SER A 179 -9.84 -0.98 -19.20
N PHE A 180 -9.50 -2.27 -19.26
CA PHE A 180 -9.76 -3.21 -18.18
C PHE A 180 -8.87 -2.91 -16.97
N VAL A 181 -7.57 -2.66 -17.20
CA VAL A 181 -6.63 -2.28 -16.14
C VAL A 181 -7.11 -1.01 -15.42
N ASN A 182 -7.47 0.02 -16.15
CA ASN A 182 -7.89 1.29 -15.57
C ASN A 182 -9.25 1.20 -14.86
N MET A 183 -10.18 0.36 -15.36
CA MET A 183 -11.42 0.06 -14.62
C MET A 183 -11.11 -0.62 -13.28
N PHE A 184 -10.17 -1.57 -13.28
CA PHE A 184 -9.74 -2.28 -12.09
C PHE A 184 -9.12 -1.36 -11.06
N VAL A 185 -8.21 -0.47 -11.49
CA VAL A 185 -7.57 0.53 -10.63
C VAL A 185 -8.58 1.45 -9.92
N GLN A 186 -9.73 1.70 -10.52
CA GLN A 186 -10.79 2.47 -9.89
C GLN A 186 -11.60 1.66 -8.86
N GLN A 187 -11.94 0.42 -9.19
CA GLN A 187 -12.89 -0.38 -8.41
C GLN A 187 -12.24 -1.12 -7.24
N GLN A 188 -11.01 -1.61 -7.45
CA GLN A 188 -10.31 -2.44 -6.46
C GLN A 188 -10.11 -1.70 -5.12
N PRO A 189 -9.59 -0.45 -5.05
CA PRO A 189 -9.40 0.24 -3.78
C PRO A 189 -10.73 0.53 -3.05
N TYR A 190 -11.80 0.79 -3.79
CA TYR A 190 -13.13 0.95 -3.19
C TYR A 190 -13.60 -0.35 -2.54
N GLN A 191 -13.53 -1.46 -3.26
CA GLN A 191 -13.91 -2.77 -2.74
C GLN A 191 -13.06 -3.19 -1.55
N MET A 192 -11.76 -2.91 -1.61
CA MET A 192 -10.81 -3.20 -0.53
C MET A 192 -11.17 -2.45 0.75
N LEU A 193 -11.44 -1.14 0.69
CA LEU A 193 -11.85 -0.36 1.86
C LEU A 193 -13.25 -0.76 2.37
N GLN A 194 -14.16 -1.21 1.51
CA GLN A 194 -15.43 -1.78 1.94
C GLN A 194 -15.25 -3.09 2.71
N LYS A 195 -14.42 -4.01 2.18
CA LYS A 195 -14.12 -5.27 2.86
C LYS A 195 -13.35 -5.03 4.16
N MET A 196 -12.41 -4.07 4.18
CA MET A 196 -11.74 -3.66 5.40
C MET A 196 -12.72 -3.21 6.48
N LYS A 197 -13.75 -2.43 6.12
CA LYS A 197 -14.82 -2.01 7.05
C LYS A 197 -15.54 -3.21 7.66
N ILE A 198 -15.85 -4.22 6.87
CA ILE A 198 -16.50 -5.46 7.32
C ILE A 198 -15.59 -6.21 8.29
N GLU A 199 -14.30 -6.38 7.94
CA GLU A 199 -13.33 -7.07 8.81
C GLU A 199 -13.17 -6.33 10.16
N LEU A 200 -13.04 -5.02 10.12
CA LEU A 200 -12.89 -4.20 11.33
C LEU A 200 -14.15 -4.21 12.23
N SER A 201 -15.33 -4.52 11.69
CA SER A 201 -16.57 -4.66 12.47
C SER A 201 -16.66 -5.98 13.21
N LYS A 202 -15.89 -6.98 12.83
CA LYS A 202 -15.90 -8.29 13.53
C LYS A 202 -15.30 -8.17 14.93
N SER A 203 -15.88 -8.93 15.86
CA SER A 203 -15.28 -9.12 17.18
C SER A 203 -14.04 -10.00 17.01
N GLY A 204 -12.88 -9.46 17.30
CA GLY A 204 -11.61 -10.18 17.25
C GLY A 204 -10.46 -9.24 17.58
N SER A 205 -9.39 -9.82 18.11
CA SER A 205 -8.13 -9.12 18.34
C SER A 205 -7.13 -9.51 17.25
N TYR A 206 -6.48 -8.52 16.68
CA TYR A 206 -5.30 -8.75 15.86
C TYR A 206 -4.05 -8.81 16.72
N LYS A 207 -2.96 -9.34 16.19
CA LYS A 207 -1.65 -9.30 16.86
C LYS A 207 -1.32 -7.84 17.22
N ALA A 208 -0.69 -7.65 18.38
CA ALA A 208 -0.23 -6.33 18.79
C ALA A 208 0.74 -5.76 17.73
N LEU A 209 0.69 -4.43 17.55
CA LEU A 209 1.60 -3.77 16.63
C LEU A 209 3.06 -3.97 17.08
N PRO A 210 4.01 -4.05 16.13
CA PRO A 210 5.44 -3.96 16.42
C PRO A 210 5.77 -2.74 17.27
N GLU A 211 6.82 -2.83 18.08
CA GLU A 211 7.21 -1.75 19.01
C GLU A 211 7.48 -0.42 18.26
N ILE A 212 8.09 -0.49 17.11
CA ILE A 212 8.36 0.67 16.24
C ILE A 212 7.09 1.46 15.84
N LEU A 213 5.91 0.86 15.96
CA LEU A 213 4.61 1.47 15.64
C LEU A 213 3.77 1.83 16.88
N ARG A 214 4.25 1.58 18.09
CA ARG A 214 3.54 1.87 19.35
C ARG A 214 3.72 3.26 19.90
#